data_e355f14c87abd8abedc505057d6d5bac
#
_entry.id   e355f14c87abd8abedc505057d6d5bac
#
_cell.length_a   1.000
_cell.length_b   1.000
_cell.length_c   1.000
_cell.angle_alpha   90.00
_cell.angle_beta   90.00
_cell.angle_gamma   90.00
#
_symmetry.space_group_name_H-M   'P 1'
#
loop_
_entity.id
_entity.type
_entity.pdbx_description
1 polymer ?
#
loop_
_entity_poly.entity_id
_entity_poly.type
_entity_poly.pdbx_seq_one_letter_code
_entity_poly.pdbx_strand_id
1 'polypeptide(L)'
;MTPTLRDALERTLGHAVASEARLGGGSINDAAAVTLVDGTRVFVKTHPSPPAGMYEAEARGLQWLEEAGAIRVPKVIAFSDVEPAFLALELLSPASRRASFDEELGRSLAALHGSGAPSFGLDHDNFIGRLPQSNTPVSDWPTFYWQARLEPQLRLAVDRGLISGRLRSGFDALRNSLPELVGPAEAASRLHGDLWGGNLHVDERGAPCLIDPAVYGGCLLYTSPSPRDED
;
A
#
# COMPACT_ATOMS: atom_id res chain seq x y z
N MET A 1 18.89 -15.52 1.23
CA MET A 1 19.37 -14.35 0.41
C MET A 1 20.42 -14.83 -0.57
N THR A 2 20.39 -14.34 -1.82
CA THR A 2 21.46 -14.63 -2.80
C THR A 2 22.70 -13.79 -2.49
N PRO A 3 23.91 -14.23 -2.89
CA PRO A 3 25.12 -13.41 -2.71
C PRO A 3 25.00 -12.01 -3.30
N THR A 4 24.43 -11.89 -4.51
CA THR A 4 24.22 -10.61 -5.19
C THR A 4 23.28 -9.65 -4.44
N LEU A 5 22.21 -10.15 -3.82
CA LEU A 5 21.32 -9.35 -2.98
C LEU A 5 22.02 -8.92 -1.70
N ARG A 6 22.81 -9.80 -1.07
CA ARG A 6 23.61 -9.45 0.09
C ARG A 6 24.56 -8.30 -0.22
N ASP A 7 25.34 -8.41 -1.32
CA ASP A 7 26.28 -7.38 -1.75
C ASP A 7 25.60 -6.04 -2.05
N ALA A 8 24.39 -6.07 -2.64
CA ALA A 8 23.61 -4.87 -2.90
C ALA A 8 23.13 -4.20 -1.61
N LEU A 9 22.62 -4.98 -0.66
CA LEU A 9 22.21 -4.47 0.64
C LEU A 9 23.40 -3.89 1.41
N GLU A 10 24.53 -4.58 1.49
CA GLU A 10 25.73 -4.11 2.18
C GLU A 10 26.25 -2.80 1.61
N ARG A 11 26.26 -2.66 0.27
CA ARG A 11 26.66 -1.40 -0.38
C ARG A 11 25.68 -0.27 -0.07
N THR A 12 24.38 -0.55 -0.11
CA THR A 12 23.35 0.48 0.07
C THR A 12 23.21 0.91 1.54
N LEU A 13 23.32 -0.05 2.47
CA LEU A 13 23.18 0.21 3.91
C LEU A 13 24.51 0.62 4.56
N GLY A 14 25.66 0.46 3.87
CA GLY A 14 26.99 0.84 4.37
C GLY A 14 27.56 -0.08 5.43
N HIS A 15 26.91 -1.21 5.72
CA HIS A 15 27.31 -2.18 6.74
C HIS A 15 27.18 -3.60 6.23
N ALA A 16 28.08 -4.49 6.66
CA ALA A 16 27.99 -5.90 6.33
C ALA A 16 26.81 -6.59 7.01
N VAL A 17 26.24 -7.59 6.34
CA VAL A 17 25.16 -8.43 6.89
C VAL A 17 25.74 -9.47 7.84
N ALA A 18 25.38 -9.41 9.11
CA ALA A 18 25.78 -10.38 10.12
C ALA A 18 24.92 -11.67 10.06
N SER A 19 23.59 -11.50 9.94
CA SER A 19 22.66 -12.65 9.87
C SER A 19 21.38 -12.28 9.15
N GLU A 20 20.67 -13.32 8.69
CA GLU A 20 19.33 -13.20 8.10
C GLU A 20 18.40 -14.28 8.64
N ALA A 21 17.12 -13.93 8.77
CA ALA A 21 16.06 -14.86 9.08
C ALA A 21 14.88 -14.63 8.13
N ARG A 22 14.41 -15.67 7.43
CA ARG A 22 13.21 -15.57 6.61
C ARG A 22 12.00 -15.30 7.49
N LEU A 23 11.15 -14.37 7.03
CA LEU A 23 9.86 -14.08 7.64
C LEU A 23 8.75 -14.71 6.79
N GLY A 24 7.83 -15.40 7.45
CA GLY A 24 6.63 -15.94 6.80
C GLY A 24 5.53 -14.87 6.74
N GLY A 25 4.58 -15.01 5.79
CA GLY A 25 3.33 -14.24 5.83
C GLY A 25 3.01 -13.38 4.60
N GLY A 26 3.91 -13.22 3.63
CA GLY A 26 3.61 -12.51 2.39
C GLY A 26 3.17 -13.48 1.28
N SER A 27 2.09 -13.15 0.55
CA SER A 27 1.63 -13.96 -0.59
C SER A 27 2.34 -13.62 -1.92
N ILE A 28 2.98 -12.46 -2.00
CA ILE A 28 3.54 -11.90 -3.24
C ILE A 28 5.06 -11.76 -3.17
N ASN A 29 5.60 -11.32 -2.04
CA ASN A 29 7.02 -11.04 -1.86
C ASN A 29 7.66 -12.00 -0.87
N ASP A 30 8.94 -12.30 -1.07
CA ASP A 30 9.80 -12.89 -0.06
C ASP A 30 10.20 -11.82 0.95
N ALA A 31 10.17 -12.16 2.24
CA ALA A 31 10.52 -11.26 3.33
C ALA A 31 11.60 -11.85 4.24
N ALA A 32 12.52 -11.03 4.70
CA ALA A 32 13.56 -11.41 5.65
C ALA A 32 13.83 -10.31 6.69
N ALA A 33 14.09 -10.72 7.93
CA ALA A 33 14.76 -9.88 8.91
C ALA A 33 16.27 -10.00 8.72
N VAL A 34 16.94 -8.89 8.47
CA VAL A 34 18.38 -8.81 8.27
C VAL A 34 18.99 -8.05 9.44
N THR A 35 20.04 -8.61 10.05
CA THR A 35 20.82 -7.94 11.09
C THR A 35 22.19 -7.58 10.52
N LEU A 36 22.56 -6.31 10.64
CA LEU A 36 23.85 -5.79 10.23
C LEU A 36 24.89 -5.97 11.36
N VAL A 37 26.18 -5.85 11.04
CA VAL A 37 27.27 -6.04 12.01
C VAL A 37 27.29 -5.00 13.11
N ASP A 38 26.69 -3.82 12.91
CA ASP A 38 26.51 -2.79 13.91
C ASP A 38 25.32 -3.02 14.86
N GLY A 39 24.58 -4.13 14.67
CA GLY A 39 23.38 -4.49 15.41
C GLY A 39 22.08 -3.91 14.85
N THR A 40 22.12 -3.08 13.82
CA THR A 40 20.92 -2.57 13.14
C THR A 40 20.13 -3.71 12.52
N ARG A 41 18.81 -3.70 12.71
CA ARG A 41 17.89 -4.70 12.17
C ARG A 41 16.95 -4.05 11.17
N VAL A 42 16.85 -4.66 9.98
CA VAL A 42 16.01 -4.17 8.88
C VAL A 42 15.09 -5.28 8.37
N PHE A 43 13.89 -4.90 7.96
CA PHE A 43 12.99 -5.75 7.19
C PHE A 43 13.36 -5.58 5.71
N VAL A 44 13.59 -6.68 5.01
CA VAL A 44 13.93 -6.67 3.58
C VAL A 44 12.88 -7.45 2.81
N LYS A 45 12.27 -6.78 1.84
CA LYS A 45 11.26 -7.31 0.94
C LYS A 45 11.85 -7.47 -0.45
N THR A 46 11.65 -8.63 -1.06
CA THR A 46 12.15 -8.95 -2.41
C THR A 46 11.12 -9.75 -3.19
N HIS A 47 11.26 -9.75 -4.52
CA HIS A 47 10.45 -10.57 -5.41
C HIS A 47 11.33 -11.07 -6.57
N PRO A 48 11.18 -12.32 -7.04
CA PRO A 48 12.00 -12.87 -8.12
C PRO A 48 11.89 -12.11 -9.45
N SER A 49 10.77 -11.44 -9.69
CA SER A 49 10.51 -10.63 -10.88
C SER A 49 9.51 -9.51 -10.52
N PRO A 50 9.96 -8.47 -9.81
CA PRO A 50 9.07 -7.38 -9.42
C PRO A 50 8.70 -6.56 -10.67
N PRO A 51 7.50 -5.98 -10.74
CA PRO A 51 7.22 -4.92 -11.69
C PRO A 51 8.20 -3.77 -11.53
N ALA A 52 8.61 -3.14 -12.63
CA ALA A 52 9.52 -2.00 -12.58
C ALA A 52 8.90 -0.83 -11.80
N GLY A 53 9.67 -0.23 -10.88
CA GLY A 53 9.21 0.86 -10.02
C GLY A 53 8.33 0.45 -8.83
N MET A 54 8.18 -0.85 -8.58
CA MET A 54 7.31 -1.34 -7.49
C MET A 54 7.81 -0.90 -6.12
N TYR A 55 9.10 -1.01 -5.85
CA TYR A 55 9.65 -0.66 -4.54
C TYR A 55 9.81 0.85 -4.34
N GLU A 56 10.10 1.60 -5.40
CA GLU A 56 10.03 3.06 -5.35
C GLU A 56 8.62 3.53 -5.03
N ALA A 57 7.61 3.00 -5.71
CA ALA A 57 6.22 3.38 -5.48
C ALA A 57 5.76 3.07 -4.05
N GLU A 58 6.12 1.90 -3.49
CA GLU A 58 5.81 1.55 -2.11
C GLU A 58 6.56 2.45 -1.11
N ALA A 59 7.85 2.71 -1.34
CA ALA A 59 8.64 3.61 -0.51
C ALA A 59 8.04 5.02 -0.46
N ARG A 60 7.67 5.58 -1.62
CA ARG A 60 6.98 6.88 -1.72
C ARG A 60 5.62 6.87 -1.03
N GLY A 61 4.89 5.76 -1.15
CA GLY A 61 3.60 5.59 -0.48
C GLY A 61 3.71 5.61 1.05
N LEU A 62 4.71 4.91 1.61
CA LEU A 62 4.99 4.94 3.05
C LEU A 62 5.39 6.34 3.51
N GLN A 63 6.26 7.03 2.78
CA GLN A 63 6.66 8.41 3.08
C GLN A 63 5.47 9.36 3.04
N TRP A 64 4.58 9.22 2.04
CA TRP A 64 3.38 10.05 1.93
C TRP A 64 2.42 9.84 3.12
N LEU A 65 2.28 8.61 3.62
CA LEU A 65 1.51 8.35 4.85
C LEU A 65 2.19 8.93 6.10
N GLU A 66 3.52 8.80 6.20
CA GLU A 66 4.31 9.33 7.32
C GLU A 66 4.20 10.86 7.44
N GLU A 67 4.19 11.58 6.31
CA GLU A 67 4.02 13.05 6.26
C GLU A 67 2.77 13.55 6.99
N ALA A 68 1.70 12.76 7.03
CA ALA A 68 0.49 13.13 7.78
C ALA A 68 0.71 13.15 9.30
N GLY A 69 1.72 12.44 9.80
CA GLY A 69 2.02 12.32 11.23
C GLY A 69 0.87 11.72 12.06
N ALA A 70 -0.09 11.06 11.42
CA ALA A 70 -1.35 10.63 12.03
C ALA A 70 -1.31 9.19 12.54
N ILE A 71 -0.64 8.30 11.82
CA ILE A 71 -0.50 6.88 12.16
C ILE A 71 0.90 6.43 11.83
N ARG A 72 1.43 5.50 12.62
CA ARG A 72 2.75 4.93 12.37
C ARG A 72 2.76 4.10 11.09
N VAL A 73 3.83 4.23 10.34
CA VAL A 73 4.25 3.33 9.25
C VAL A 73 5.72 2.96 9.46
N PRO A 74 6.24 1.85 8.93
CA PRO A 74 7.66 1.55 9.02
C PRO A 74 8.48 2.58 8.23
N LYS A 75 9.60 3.01 8.78
CA LYS A 75 10.51 3.92 8.09
C LYS A 75 11.13 3.26 6.89
N VAL A 76 11.14 3.95 5.76
CA VAL A 76 11.91 3.54 4.58
C VAL A 76 13.38 3.79 4.85
N ILE A 77 14.19 2.74 4.78
CA ILE A 77 15.65 2.82 4.98
C ILE A 77 16.34 2.93 3.62
N ALA A 78 15.97 2.06 2.66
CA ALA A 78 16.52 2.07 1.32
C ALA A 78 15.63 1.26 0.36
N PHE A 79 15.74 1.50 -0.93
CA PHE A 79 15.15 0.65 -1.96
C PHE A 79 16.03 0.63 -3.22
N SER A 80 15.78 -0.36 -4.06
CA SER A 80 16.34 -0.49 -5.40
C SER A 80 15.35 -1.16 -6.31
N ASP A 81 15.05 -0.56 -7.46
CA ASP A 81 14.29 -1.17 -8.55
C ASP A 81 15.21 -1.72 -9.66
N VAL A 82 16.53 -1.60 -9.47
CA VAL A 82 17.54 -2.23 -10.32
C VAL A 82 17.93 -3.57 -9.71
N GLU A 83 18.03 -4.61 -10.56
CA GLU A 83 18.38 -5.98 -10.12
C GLU A 83 19.71 -6.04 -9.36
N PRO A 84 19.78 -6.62 -8.18
CA PRO A 84 18.68 -7.23 -7.42
C PRO A 84 17.79 -6.18 -6.75
N ALA A 85 16.52 -6.16 -7.13
CA ALA A 85 15.55 -5.22 -6.62
C ALA A 85 15.11 -5.59 -5.19
N PHE A 86 14.96 -4.58 -4.33
CA PHE A 86 14.56 -4.76 -2.93
C PHE A 86 13.96 -3.50 -2.32
N LEU A 87 13.21 -3.67 -1.24
CA LEU A 87 12.80 -2.60 -0.32
C LEU A 87 13.27 -2.97 1.08
N ALA A 88 14.03 -2.08 1.72
CA ALA A 88 14.50 -2.20 3.09
C ALA A 88 13.78 -1.19 3.99
N LEU A 89 13.11 -1.71 5.01
CA LEU A 89 12.29 -0.96 5.95
C LEU A 89 12.77 -1.17 7.39
N GLU A 90 12.34 -0.30 8.28
CA GLU A 90 12.41 -0.54 9.73
C GLU A 90 11.79 -1.91 10.04
N LEU A 91 12.52 -2.74 10.79
CA LEU A 91 11.95 -4.00 11.28
C LEU A 91 11.10 -3.74 12.51
N LEU A 92 9.79 -3.86 12.35
CA LEU A 92 8.85 -3.77 13.46
C LEU A 92 8.90 -5.05 14.30
N SER A 93 9.09 -4.91 15.61
CA SER A 93 9.04 -6.04 16.53
C SER A 93 7.60 -6.24 16.99
N PRO A 94 6.98 -7.41 16.74
CA PRO A 94 5.58 -7.61 17.11
C PRO A 94 5.40 -7.63 18.62
N ALA A 95 4.33 -6.99 19.10
CA ALA A 95 3.89 -7.05 20.49
C ALA A 95 2.40 -7.39 20.58
N SER A 96 1.89 -7.62 21.78
CA SER A 96 0.45 -7.74 22.01
C SER A 96 -0.23 -6.39 21.89
N ARG A 97 -1.44 -6.37 21.33
CA ARG A 97 -2.26 -5.16 21.29
C ARG A 97 -2.49 -4.62 22.69
N ARG A 98 -2.28 -3.32 22.90
CA ARG A 98 -2.67 -2.65 24.14
C ARG A 98 -4.18 -2.42 24.19
N ALA A 99 -4.73 -2.18 25.38
CA ALA A 99 -6.17 -2.05 25.58
C ALA A 99 -6.82 -0.91 24.75
N SER A 100 -6.07 0.13 24.43
CA SER A 100 -6.49 1.28 23.63
C SER A 100 -6.28 1.13 22.13
N PHE A 101 -5.85 -0.06 21.64
CA PHE A 101 -5.45 -0.27 20.25
C PHE A 101 -6.52 0.13 19.23
N ASP A 102 -7.74 -0.37 19.40
CA ASP A 102 -8.81 -0.13 18.42
C ASP A 102 -9.30 1.34 18.45
N GLU A 103 -9.33 1.97 19.63
CA GLU A 103 -9.64 3.38 19.76
C GLU A 103 -8.56 4.26 19.10
N GLU A 104 -7.30 3.93 19.29
CA GLU A 104 -6.19 4.65 18.66
C GLU A 104 -6.16 4.45 17.16
N LEU A 105 -6.42 3.23 16.67
CA LEU A 105 -6.56 2.96 15.24
C LEU A 105 -7.63 3.86 14.63
N GLY A 106 -8.83 3.89 15.23
CA GLY A 106 -9.93 4.72 14.74
C GLY A 106 -9.58 6.21 14.72
N ARG A 107 -8.98 6.73 15.80
CA ARG A 107 -8.54 8.14 15.88
C ARG A 107 -7.44 8.47 14.87
N SER A 108 -6.47 7.58 14.72
CA SER A 108 -5.35 7.76 13.79
C SER A 108 -5.80 7.71 12.33
N LEU A 109 -6.73 6.81 11.97
CA LEU A 109 -7.32 6.77 10.63
C LEU A 109 -8.13 8.02 10.36
N ALA A 110 -8.95 8.49 11.30
CA ALA A 110 -9.69 9.74 11.15
C ALA A 110 -8.75 10.95 10.93
N ALA A 111 -7.65 11.01 11.67
CA ALA A 111 -6.63 12.06 11.51
C ALA A 111 -5.90 11.93 10.15
N LEU A 112 -5.54 10.72 9.71
CA LEU A 112 -4.94 10.46 8.41
C LEU A 112 -5.86 10.93 7.28
N HIS A 113 -7.11 10.52 7.30
CA HIS A 113 -8.09 10.90 6.29
C HIS A 113 -8.36 12.41 6.32
N GLY A 114 -8.45 13.00 7.51
CA GLY A 114 -8.65 14.44 7.72
C GLY A 114 -7.45 15.31 7.31
N SER A 115 -6.24 14.75 7.17
CA SER A 115 -5.08 15.49 6.64
C SER A 115 -5.24 15.86 5.16
N GLY A 116 -6.19 15.22 4.48
CA GLY A 116 -6.53 15.51 3.10
C GLY A 116 -5.50 15.08 2.06
N ALA A 117 -5.87 15.23 0.80
CA ALA A 117 -5.01 15.06 -0.36
C ALA A 117 -5.23 16.20 -1.36
N PRO A 118 -4.22 16.58 -2.16
CA PRO A 118 -4.35 17.72 -3.11
C PRO A 118 -5.41 17.50 -4.20
N SER A 119 -5.66 16.24 -4.56
CA SER A 119 -6.59 15.84 -5.63
C SER A 119 -7.00 14.38 -5.43
N PHE A 120 -7.98 13.92 -6.20
CA PHE A 120 -8.18 12.48 -6.38
C PHE A 120 -7.06 11.94 -7.25
N GLY A 121 -6.39 10.87 -6.77
CA GLY A 121 -5.18 10.34 -7.37
C GLY A 121 -3.91 10.72 -6.59
N LEU A 122 -2.78 10.65 -7.28
CA LEU A 122 -1.46 10.92 -6.71
C LEU A 122 -0.53 11.41 -7.83
N ASP A 123 0.60 12.01 -7.50
CA ASP A 123 1.62 12.49 -8.45
C ASP A 123 2.40 11.34 -9.13
N HIS A 124 2.18 10.11 -8.71
CA HIS A 124 2.79 8.92 -9.30
C HIS A 124 1.84 7.72 -9.25
N ASP A 125 2.01 6.82 -10.21
CA ASP A 125 1.35 5.52 -10.25
C ASP A 125 1.96 4.56 -9.22
N ASN A 126 1.20 3.55 -8.80
CA ASN A 126 1.66 2.52 -7.89
C ASN A 126 1.10 1.14 -8.26
N PHE A 127 1.00 0.23 -7.31
CA PHE A 127 0.56 -1.13 -7.54
C PHE A 127 -0.44 -1.56 -6.46
N ILE A 128 -1.45 -2.32 -6.86
CA ILE A 128 -2.27 -3.12 -5.96
C ILE A 128 -1.87 -4.59 -6.16
N GLY A 129 -1.14 -5.13 -5.20
CA GLY A 129 -0.43 -6.38 -5.40
C GLY A 129 0.58 -6.26 -6.55
N ARG A 130 0.34 -6.97 -7.68
CA ARG A 130 1.18 -6.90 -8.90
C ARG A 130 0.52 -6.11 -10.04
N LEU A 131 -0.69 -5.63 -9.84
CA LEU A 131 -1.43 -4.91 -10.87
C LEU A 131 -1.06 -3.42 -10.83
N PRO A 132 -0.63 -2.86 -11.96
CA PRO A 132 -0.41 -1.41 -12.05
C PRO A 132 -1.70 -0.65 -11.72
N GLN A 133 -1.57 0.40 -10.94
CA GLN A 133 -2.65 1.27 -10.51
C GLN A 133 -2.34 2.70 -10.91
N SER A 134 -3.07 3.22 -11.90
CA SER A 134 -2.92 4.61 -12.30
C SER A 134 -3.49 5.55 -11.26
N ASN A 135 -2.76 6.62 -11.01
CA ASN A 135 -3.11 7.66 -10.05
C ASN A 135 -3.14 9.05 -10.66
N THR A 136 -3.25 9.16 -11.99
CA THR A 136 -3.33 10.47 -12.65
C THR A 136 -4.34 11.37 -11.94
N PRO A 137 -3.91 12.54 -11.43
CA PRO A 137 -4.76 13.42 -10.65
C PRO A 137 -5.95 13.96 -11.45
N VAL A 138 -7.12 13.96 -10.85
CA VAL A 138 -8.35 14.57 -11.38
C VAL A 138 -9.10 15.33 -10.28
N SER A 139 -10.03 16.19 -10.68
CA SER A 139 -10.75 17.09 -9.78
C SER A 139 -12.00 16.48 -9.13
N ASP A 140 -12.52 15.39 -9.65
CA ASP A 140 -13.74 14.77 -9.14
C ASP A 140 -13.58 13.25 -8.93
N TRP A 141 -14.24 12.75 -7.89
CA TRP A 141 -14.17 11.35 -7.49
C TRP A 141 -14.82 10.38 -8.48
N PRO A 142 -16.02 10.63 -9.04
CA PRO A 142 -16.63 9.72 -10.02
C PRO A 142 -15.70 9.43 -11.21
N THR A 143 -15.08 10.48 -11.75
CA THR A 143 -14.13 10.36 -12.88
C THR A 143 -12.92 9.52 -12.47
N PHE A 144 -12.30 9.84 -11.32
CA PHE A 144 -11.13 9.09 -10.84
C PHE A 144 -11.49 7.62 -10.62
N TYR A 145 -12.55 7.35 -9.88
CA TYR A 145 -12.93 6.00 -9.51
C TYR A 145 -13.25 5.15 -10.74
N TRP A 146 -13.95 5.73 -11.72
CA TRP A 146 -14.18 5.02 -12.99
C TRP A 146 -12.88 4.76 -13.73
N GLN A 147 -12.14 5.81 -14.08
CA GLN A 147 -11.01 5.72 -15.00
C GLN A 147 -9.81 4.99 -14.42
N ALA A 148 -9.53 5.18 -13.14
CA ALA A 148 -8.33 4.65 -12.49
C ALA A 148 -8.57 3.38 -11.67
N ARG A 149 -9.81 3.01 -11.36
CA ARG A 149 -10.11 1.84 -10.53
C ARG A 149 -11.01 0.83 -11.21
N LEU A 150 -12.17 1.22 -11.73
CA LEU A 150 -13.14 0.28 -12.30
C LEU A 150 -12.82 -0.11 -13.75
N GLU A 151 -12.60 0.86 -14.62
CA GLU A 151 -12.39 0.61 -16.06
C GLU A 151 -11.15 -0.26 -16.36
N PRO A 152 -9.98 -0.07 -15.71
CA PRO A 152 -8.82 -0.94 -15.94
C PRO A 152 -9.09 -2.39 -15.57
N GLN A 153 -9.80 -2.65 -14.46
CA GLN A 153 -10.16 -4.00 -14.05
C GLN A 153 -11.20 -4.62 -14.98
N LEU A 154 -12.17 -3.82 -15.42
CA LEU A 154 -13.16 -4.25 -16.40
C LEU A 154 -12.49 -4.66 -17.72
N ARG A 155 -11.57 -3.84 -18.25
CA ARG A 155 -10.80 -4.18 -19.47
C ARG A 155 -10.02 -5.46 -19.28
N LEU A 156 -9.31 -5.62 -18.19
CA LEU A 156 -8.55 -6.84 -17.89
C LEU A 156 -9.46 -8.08 -17.85
N ALA A 157 -10.66 -7.97 -17.27
CA ALA A 157 -11.63 -9.04 -17.23
C ALA A 157 -12.21 -9.38 -18.63
N VAL A 158 -12.45 -8.36 -19.45
CA VAL A 158 -12.88 -8.54 -20.86
C VAL A 158 -11.80 -9.25 -21.67
N ASP A 159 -10.57 -8.78 -21.60
CA ASP A 159 -9.43 -9.32 -22.35
C ASP A 159 -9.15 -10.79 -22.00
N ARG A 160 -9.44 -11.18 -20.77
CA ARG A 160 -9.31 -12.56 -20.27
C ARG A 160 -10.56 -13.41 -20.49
N GLY A 161 -11.62 -12.86 -21.09
CA GLY A 161 -12.87 -13.59 -21.33
C GLY A 161 -13.65 -13.95 -20.06
N LEU A 162 -13.40 -13.22 -18.95
CA LEU A 162 -14.01 -13.49 -17.64
C LEU A 162 -15.33 -12.76 -17.41
N ILE A 163 -15.78 -11.94 -18.37
CA ILE A 163 -16.97 -11.11 -18.22
C ILE A 163 -18.12 -11.59 -19.14
N SER A 164 -19.33 -11.70 -18.58
CA SER A 164 -20.54 -11.93 -19.36
C SER A 164 -21.11 -10.64 -19.95
N GLY A 165 -21.91 -10.73 -21.02
CA GLY A 165 -22.60 -9.58 -21.61
C GLY A 165 -23.47 -8.83 -20.57
N ARG A 166 -24.16 -9.57 -19.68
CA ARG A 166 -24.95 -8.98 -18.59
C ARG A 166 -24.11 -8.15 -17.62
N LEU A 167 -22.94 -8.66 -17.23
CA LEU A 167 -22.05 -7.95 -16.31
C LEU A 167 -21.49 -6.69 -16.98
N ARG A 168 -21.10 -6.77 -18.26
CA ARG A 168 -20.66 -5.61 -19.04
C ARG A 168 -21.72 -4.50 -19.08
N SER A 169 -22.98 -4.86 -19.42
CA SER A 169 -24.09 -3.90 -19.40
C SER A 169 -24.33 -3.30 -18.00
N GLY A 170 -24.08 -4.09 -16.93
CA GLY A 170 -24.13 -3.59 -15.55
C GLY A 170 -23.07 -2.52 -15.28
N PHE A 171 -21.85 -2.72 -15.78
CA PHE A 171 -20.77 -1.70 -15.66
C PHE A 171 -21.08 -0.44 -16.47
N ASP A 172 -21.68 -0.57 -17.66
CA ASP A 172 -22.10 0.59 -18.47
C ASP A 172 -23.19 1.40 -17.75
N ALA A 173 -24.15 0.72 -17.12
CA ALA A 173 -25.16 1.37 -16.28
C ALA A 173 -24.55 2.05 -15.04
N LEU A 174 -23.65 1.37 -14.33
CA LEU A 174 -22.91 1.92 -13.18
C LEU A 174 -22.15 3.19 -13.58
N ARG A 175 -21.42 3.17 -14.69
CA ARG A 175 -20.68 4.34 -15.19
C ARG A 175 -21.58 5.56 -15.32
N ASN A 176 -22.77 5.39 -15.89
CA ASN A 176 -23.71 6.48 -16.12
C ASN A 176 -24.33 7.01 -14.81
N SER A 177 -24.52 6.14 -13.82
CA SER A 177 -25.13 6.51 -12.54
C SER A 177 -24.13 6.90 -11.47
N LEU A 178 -22.83 6.67 -11.69
CA LEU A 178 -21.79 6.86 -10.68
C LEU A 178 -21.78 8.28 -10.06
N PRO A 179 -21.93 9.38 -10.85
CA PRO A 179 -21.99 10.74 -10.28
C PRO A 179 -23.15 10.94 -9.28
N GLU A 180 -24.26 10.26 -9.48
CA GLU A 180 -25.44 10.34 -8.58
C GLU A 180 -25.27 9.43 -7.35
N LEU A 181 -24.62 8.27 -7.55
CA LEU A 181 -24.45 7.26 -6.49
C LEU A 181 -23.41 7.68 -5.44
N VAL A 182 -22.38 8.43 -5.82
CA VAL A 182 -21.30 8.83 -4.89
C VAL A 182 -21.68 10.02 -3.99
N GLY A 183 -22.89 10.55 -4.12
CA GLY A 183 -23.36 11.64 -3.27
C GLY A 183 -22.69 12.98 -3.55
N PRO A 184 -22.76 13.93 -2.60
CA PRO A 184 -22.20 15.27 -2.76
C PRO A 184 -20.68 15.21 -2.88
N ALA A 185 -20.11 16.21 -3.59
CA ALA A 185 -18.67 16.34 -3.74
C ALA A 185 -17.99 16.58 -2.38
N GLU A 186 -16.98 15.77 -2.08
CA GLU A 186 -16.13 15.90 -0.90
C GLU A 186 -14.68 16.19 -1.32
N ALA A 187 -13.90 16.74 -0.41
CA ALA A 187 -12.47 16.89 -0.61
C ALA A 187 -11.79 15.50 -0.60
N ALA A 188 -10.72 15.37 -1.37
CA ALA A 188 -9.95 14.14 -1.39
C ALA A 188 -9.30 13.88 -0.03
N SER A 189 -9.44 12.66 0.46
CA SER A 189 -8.81 12.16 1.69
C SER A 189 -7.55 11.38 1.36
N ARG A 190 -6.57 11.40 2.28
CA ARG A 190 -5.35 10.59 2.20
C ARG A 190 -5.67 9.16 2.58
N LEU A 191 -5.57 8.24 1.62
CA LEU A 191 -5.97 6.85 1.82
C LEU A 191 -4.76 5.91 1.78
N HIS A 192 -4.80 4.87 2.60
CA HIS A 192 -3.86 3.75 2.55
C HIS A 192 -3.98 2.96 1.23
N GLY A 193 -5.18 2.85 0.69
CA GLY A 193 -5.47 2.22 -0.60
C GLY A 193 -5.60 0.70 -0.60
N ASP A 194 -5.06 0.02 0.43
CA ASP A 194 -5.16 -1.44 0.62
C ASP A 194 -5.28 -1.76 2.12
N LEU A 195 -6.24 -1.13 2.82
CA LEU A 195 -6.40 -1.28 4.26
C LEU A 195 -7.31 -2.47 4.60
N TRP A 196 -6.69 -3.52 5.09
CA TRP A 196 -7.35 -4.71 5.63
C TRP A 196 -6.53 -5.26 6.80
N GLY A 197 -7.02 -6.29 7.50
CA GLY A 197 -6.37 -6.83 8.70
C GLY A 197 -4.92 -7.29 8.50
N GLY A 198 -4.57 -7.76 7.28
CA GLY A 198 -3.21 -8.18 6.96
C GLY A 198 -2.20 -7.03 6.82
N ASN A 199 -2.67 -5.82 6.54
CA ASN A 199 -1.85 -4.62 6.40
C ASN A 199 -1.88 -3.74 7.67
N LEU A 200 -2.47 -4.26 8.75
CA LEU A 200 -2.48 -3.65 10.07
C LEU A 200 -1.55 -4.42 11.01
N HIS A 201 -0.44 -3.82 11.36
CA HIS A 201 0.57 -4.40 12.25
C HIS A 201 0.45 -3.82 13.67
N VAL A 202 0.96 -4.58 14.66
CA VAL A 202 1.09 -4.12 16.06
C VAL A 202 2.56 -3.82 16.30
N ASP A 203 2.89 -2.58 16.60
CA ASP A 203 4.28 -2.18 16.87
C ASP A 203 4.77 -2.68 18.24
N GLU A 204 6.04 -2.43 18.56
CA GLU A 204 6.69 -2.84 19.82
C GLU A 204 6.06 -2.21 21.08
N ARG A 205 5.21 -1.18 20.91
CA ARG A 205 4.47 -0.50 22.00
C ARG A 205 3.05 -1.02 22.13
N GLY A 206 2.65 -1.98 21.29
CA GLY A 206 1.28 -2.47 21.20
C GLY A 206 0.33 -1.52 20.47
N ALA A 207 0.85 -0.53 19.72
CA ALA A 207 0.09 0.45 18.98
C ALA A 207 -0.10 0.05 17.51
N PRO A 208 -1.13 0.61 16.81
CA PRO A 208 -1.37 0.33 15.40
C PRO A 208 -0.28 0.93 14.50
N CYS A 209 0.13 0.16 13.49
CA CYS A 209 1.07 0.55 12.46
C CYS A 209 0.57 0.02 11.11
N LEU A 210 0.53 0.84 10.07
CA LEU A 210 0.11 0.43 8.73
C LEU A 210 1.32 0.02 7.88
N ILE A 211 1.16 -1.04 7.10
CA ILE A 211 2.18 -1.59 6.20
C ILE A 211 1.59 -1.86 4.82
N ASP A 212 2.44 -2.06 3.81
CA ASP A 212 2.07 -2.47 2.45
C ASP A 212 1.00 -1.58 1.79
N PRO A 213 1.21 -0.26 1.69
CA PRO A 213 0.21 0.65 1.16
C PRO A 213 0.14 0.64 -0.38
N ALA A 214 -1.06 0.98 -0.90
CA ALA A 214 -1.32 1.31 -2.30
C ALA A 214 -1.97 2.70 -2.40
N VAL A 215 -1.29 3.72 -1.88
CA VAL A 215 -1.82 5.04 -1.55
C VAL A 215 -2.39 5.82 -2.73
N TYR A 216 -3.38 6.66 -2.44
CA TYR A 216 -3.89 7.71 -3.32
C TYR A 216 -4.83 8.66 -2.58
N GLY A 217 -5.08 9.84 -3.13
CA GLY A 217 -6.17 10.70 -2.72
C GLY A 217 -7.50 10.14 -3.22
N GLY A 218 -8.44 9.87 -2.33
CA GLY A 218 -9.72 9.27 -2.69
C GLY A 218 -10.87 9.75 -1.84
N CYS A 219 -12.10 9.32 -2.17
CA CYS A 219 -13.28 9.56 -1.36
C CYS A 219 -13.36 8.51 -0.25
N LEU A 220 -13.46 8.96 1.00
CA LEU A 220 -13.43 8.08 2.18
C LEU A 220 -14.56 7.05 2.18
N LEU A 221 -15.76 7.43 1.74
CA LEU A 221 -16.96 6.58 1.84
C LEU A 221 -16.96 5.36 0.91
N TYR A 222 -16.07 5.32 -0.11
CA TYR A 222 -16.13 4.31 -1.18
C TYR A 222 -14.83 3.51 -1.37
N THR A 223 -13.86 3.66 -0.48
CA THR A 223 -12.50 3.16 -0.75
C THR A 223 -11.88 2.35 0.38
N SER A 224 -12.50 2.28 1.53
CA SER A 224 -12.05 1.38 2.59
C SER A 224 -12.99 0.19 2.68
N PRO A 225 -12.47 -1.05 2.60
CA PRO A 225 -13.31 -2.22 2.84
C PRO A 225 -13.95 -2.10 4.24
N SER A 226 -15.24 -2.38 4.29
CA SER A 226 -15.95 -2.46 5.57
C SER A 226 -15.55 -3.75 6.28
N PRO A 227 -15.47 -3.79 7.63
CA PRO A 227 -15.33 -5.03 8.37
C PRO A 227 -16.43 -6.08 8.09
N ARG A 228 -17.48 -5.70 7.35
CA ARG A 228 -18.56 -6.59 6.90
C ARG A 228 -18.24 -7.30 5.57
N ASP A 229 -17.15 -6.91 4.91
CA ASP A 229 -16.74 -7.48 3.61
C ASP A 229 -15.77 -8.67 3.78
N GLU A 230 -15.44 -9.04 5.01
CA GLU A 230 -14.54 -10.16 5.36
C GLU A 230 -15.30 -11.48 5.71
N ASP A 231 -16.62 -11.56 5.54
CA ASP A 231 -17.45 -12.77 5.79
C ASP A 231 -17.72 -13.59 4.51
#